data_c043e40996f1a1f7ac7d07bd182a109a
#
_entry.id   c043e40996f1a1f7ac7d07bd182a109a
#
_cell.length_a   1.000
_cell.length_b   1.000
_cell.length_c   1.000
_cell.angle_alpha   90.00
_cell.angle_beta   90.00
_cell.angle_gamma   90.00
#
_symmetry.space_group_name_H-M   'P 1'
#
loop_
_entity.id
_entity.type
_entity.pdbx_description
1 polymer ?
#
loop_
_entity_poly.entity_id
_entity_poly.type
_entity_poly.pdbx_seq_one_letter_code
_entity_poly.pdbx_strand_id
1 'polypeptide(L)'
;MAKVIVIGGGAAGLMAAGCAARRGAQVLVLERNDRPARKVMITGKGRCNVTNNCNLVSDLVANVPTNGRFLFSAFMHFMPNDLMELVENEGVPLKIERGNRVFPVSDHASDVSKAFLNALRGQALKLQAEVLEILTENGRVSGVRVRDALGERALPCVKK
;
A
#
# COMPACT_ATOMS: atom_id res chain seq x y z
N MET A 1 -1.69 -22.87 1.04
CA MET A 1 -2.04 -21.44 1.03
C MET A 1 -0.74 -20.65 1.08
N ALA A 2 -0.52 -19.74 0.14
CA ALA A 2 0.69 -18.91 0.11
C ALA A 2 0.70 -17.96 1.31
N LYS A 3 1.88 -17.81 1.94
CA LYS A 3 2.10 -16.80 3.00
C LYS A 3 2.89 -15.63 2.40
N VAL A 4 2.43 -14.42 2.64
CA VAL A 4 3.07 -13.19 2.17
C VAL A 4 3.36 -12.29 3.36
N ILE A 5 4.62 -11.86 3.50
CA ILE A 5 4.99 -10.81 4.45
C ILE A 5 5.20 -9.53 3.65
N VAL A 6 4.46 -8.49 4.00
CA VAL A 6 4.59 -7.15 3.42
C VAL A 6 5.36 -6.27 4.40
N ILE A 7 6.46 -5.70 3.95
CA ILE A 7 7.31 -4.82 4.75
C ILE A 7 6.91 -3.36 4.48
N GLY A 8 6.35 -2.73 5.49
CA GLY A 8 5.86 -1.35 5.46
C GLY A 8 4.36 -1.24 5.24
N GLY A 9 3.66 -0.61 6.17
CA GLY A 9 2.22 -0.32 6.15
C GLY A 9 1.88 1.03 5.51
N GLY A 10 2.65 1.49 4.51
CA GLY A 10 2.33 2.64 3.68
C GLY A 10 1.32 2.31 2.58
N ALA A 11 0.91 3.28 1.75
CA ALA A 11 -0.06 3.08 0.67
C ALA A 11 0.28 1.89 -0.22
N ALA A 12 1.52 1.80 -0.72
CA ALA A 12 1.96 0.71 -1.59
C ALA A 12 1.92 -0.67 -0.89
N GLY A 13 2.36 -0.73 0.39
CA GLY A 13 2.34 -1.98 1.16
C GLY A 13 0.91 -2.44 1.45
N LEU A 14 0.02 -1.54 1.85
CA LEU A 14 -1.39 -1.87 2.09
C LEU A 14 -2.09 -2.33 0.80
N MET A 15 -1.80 -1.68 -0.34
CA MET A 15 -2.29 -2.13 -1.65
C MET A 15 -1.78 -3.51 -2.01
N ALA A 16 -0.48 -3.78 -1.88
CA ALA A 16 0.11 -5.09 -2.15
C ALA A 16 -0.50 -6.17 -1.26
N ALA A 17 -0.69 -5.87 0.04
CA ALA A 17 -1.32 -6.75 1.00
C ALA A 17 -2.77 -7.07 0.63
N GLY A 18 -3.57 -6.06 0.30
CA GLY A 18 -4.96 -6.23 -0.15
C GLY A 18 -5.05 -7.05 -1.44
N CYS A 19 -4.16 -6.80 -2.41
CA CYS A 19 -4.09 -7.59 -3.64
C CYS A 19 -3.74 -9.06 -3.39
N ALA A 20 -2.79 -9.33 -2.50
CA ALA A 20 -2.41 -10.69 -2.13
C ALA A 20 -3.55 -11.40 -1.39
N ALA A 21 -4.22 -10.72 -0.46
CA ALA A 21 -5.36 -11.24 0.28
C ALA A 21 -6.52 -11.63 -0.66
N ARG A 22 -6.86 -10.77 -1.64
CA ARG A 22 -7.90 -11.08 -2.64
C ARG A 22 -7.57 -12.30 -3.49
N ARG A 23 -6.29 -12.65 -3.65
CA ARG A 23 -5.82 -13.86 -4.33
C ARG A 23 -5.71 -15.08 -3.39
N GLY A 24 -6.24 -15.01 -2.18
CA GLY A 24 -6.27 -16.12 -1.22
C GLY A 24 -4.97 -16.33 -0.46
N ALA A 25 -4.02 -15.38 -0.47
CA ALA A 25 -2.83 -15.47 0.36
C ALA A 25 -3.14 -15.13 1.83
N GLN A 26 -2.45 -15.78 2.76
CA GLN A 26 -2.37 -15.33 4.14
C GLN A 26 -1.33 -14.22 4.24
N VAL A 27 -1.75 -13.03 4.64
CA VAL A 27 -0.87 -11.85 4.63
C VAL A 27 -0.56 -11.38 6.05
N LEU A 28 0.69 -10.99 6.27
CA LEU A 28 1.15 -10.27 7.45
C LEU A 28 1.84 -8.98 6.99
N VAL A 29 1.30 -7.83 7.38
CA VAL A 29 1.94 -6.54 7.18
C VAL A 29 2.74 -6.17 8.42
N LEU A 30 4.01 -5.79 8.25
CA LEU A 30 4.89 -5.33 9.32
C LEU A 30 5.18 -3.84 9.11
N GLU A 31 4.77 -3.01 10.06
CA GLU A 31 4.97 -1.56 10.04
C GLU A 31 5.80 -1.14 11.28
N ARG A 32 6.89 -0.42 11.06
CA ARG A 32 7.77 0.03 12.14
C ARG A 32 7.17 1.12 13.02
N ASN A 33 6.26 1.92 12.47
CA ASN A 33 5.63 3.01 13.20
C ASN A 33 4.44 2.54 14.05
N ASP A 34 3.96 3.43 14.89
CA ASP A 34 2.79 3.27 15.77
C ASP A 34 1.45 3.29 15.01
N ARG A 35 1.46 3.69 13.72
CA ARG A 35 0.29 3.71 12.84
C ARG A 35 0.68 3.51 11.39
N PRO A 36 -0.19 2.90 10.57
CA PRO A 36 0.03 2.74 9.14
C PRO A 36 -0.25 4.03 8.38
N ALA A 37 0.06 4.06 7.10
CA ALA A 37 -0.29 5.11 6.14
C ALA A 37 0.14 6.54 6.55
N ARG A 38 1.18 6.71 7.37
CA ARG A 38 1.62 8.03 7.90
C ARG A 38 1.80 9.08 6.81
N LYS A 39 2.43 8.72 5.68
CA LYS A 39 2.61 9.66 4.56
C LYS A 39 1.28 10.02 3.90
N VAL A 40 0.33 9.11 3.79
CA VAL A 40 -1.03 9.37 3.28
C VAL A 40 -1.68 10.47 4.10
N MET A 41 -1.55 10.39 5.44
CA MET A 41 -2.17 11.33 6.39
C MET A 41 -1.69 12.78 6.27
N ILE A 42 -0.49 13.01 5.74
CA ILE A 42 0.09 14.36 5.63
C ILE A 42 0.04 14.93 4.22
N THR A 43 -0.28 14.11 3.21
CA THR A 43 -0.37 14.59 1.81
C THR A 43 -1.56 15.53 1.64
N GLY A 44 -1.47 16.41 0.64
CA GLY A 44 -2.55 17.36 0.36
C GLY A 44 -2.93 18.24 1.54
N LYS A 45 -1.98 18.57 2.44
CA LYS A 45 -2.21 19.31 3.70
C LYS A 45 -3.22 18.63 4.64
N GLY A 46 -3.12 17.30 4.77
CA GLY A 46 -4.00 16.49 5.61
C GLY A 46 -5.31 16.04 4.95
N ARG A 47 -5.52 16.41 3.67
CA ARG A 47 -6.71 16.02 2.90
C ARG A 47 -6.52 14.72 2.11
N CYS A 48 -5.29 14.30 1.88
CA CYS A 48 -4.86 13.22 0.99
C CYS A 48 -5.17 13.50 -0.50
N ASN A 49 -4.21 13.98 -1.26
CA ASN A 49 -4.27 13.90 -2.72
C ASN A 49 -4.08 12.42 -3.12
N VAL A 50 -5.19 11.73 -3.40
CA VAL A 50 -5.23 10.27 -3.64
C VAL A 50 -4.49 9.92 -4.92
N THR A 51 -4.83 10.62 -6.00
CA THR A 51 -4.25 10.41 -7.33
C THR A 51 -4.50 11.62 -8.23
N ASN A 52 -4.16 11.48 -9.51
CA ASN A 52 -4.51 12.41 -10.59
C ASN A 52 -5.55 11.74 -11.48
N ASN A 53 -6.59 12.46 -11.89
CA ASN A 53 -7.62 11.97 -12.81
C ASN A 53 -7.12 12.00 -14.27
N CYS A 54 -6.10 11.22 -14.56
CA CYS A 54 -5.51 11.06 -15.89
C CYS A 54 -5.90 9.69 -16.45
N ASN A 55 -6.40 9.69 -17.69
CA ASN A 55 -6.95 8.49 -18.34
C ASN A 55 -6.04 7.89 -19.41
N LEU A 56 -4.88 8.52 -19.68
CA LEU A 56 -3.93 8.06 -20.68
C LEU A 56 -2.59 7.70 -20.04
N VAL A 57 -2.09 6.51 -20.33
CA VAL A 57 -0.78 6.04 -19.84
C VAL A 57 0.35 6.97 -20.34
N SER A 58 0.26 7.46 -21.59
CA SER A 58 1.23 8.40 -22.15
C SER A 58 1.38 9.65 -21.30
N ASP A 59 0.26 10.21 -20.84
CA ASP A 59 0.24 11.43 -20.05
C ASP A 59 0.77 11.19 -18.63
N LEU A 60 0.43 10.02 -18.03
CA LEU A 60 1.02 9.62 -16.75
C LEU A 60 2.54 9.52 -16.84
N VAL A 61 3.04 8.84 -17.87
CA VAL A 61 4.48 8.69 -18.12
C VAL A 61 5.15 10.05 -18.34
N ALA A 62 4.52 10.94 -19.13
CA ALA A 62 5.06 12.29 -19.42
C ALA A 62 5.12 13.17 -18.16
N ASN A 63 4.22 12.97 -17.19
CA ASN A 63 4.20 13.72 -15.94
C ASN A 63 5.21 13.20 -14.88
N VAL A 64 5.92 12.10 -15.15
CA VAL A 64 6.99 11.62 -14.27
C VAL A 64 8.30 12.30 -14.67
N PRO A 65 8.90 13.16 -13.81
CA PRO A 65 10.04 13.99 -14.18
C PRO A 65 11.29 13.21 -14.61
N THR A 66 11.48 12.00 -14.08
CA THR A 66 12.67 11.18 -14.34
C THR A 66 12.28 9.72 -14.56
N ASN A 67 12.76 9.12 -15.65
CA ASN A 67 12.54 7.70 -15.97
C ASN A 67 11.06 7.27 -16.05
N GLY A 68 10.14 8.15 -16.50
CA GLY A 68 8.72 7.84 -16.59
C GLY A 68 8.41 6.56 -17.37
N ARG A 69 9.19 6.23 -18.40
CA ARG A 69 9.05 4.98 -19.17
C ARG A 69 9.19 3.70 -18.33
N PHE A 70 9.93 3.75 -17.23
CA PHE A 70 10.05 2.62 -16.30
C PHE A 70 8.68 2.23 -15.69
N LEU A 71 7.79 3.20 -15.52
CA LEU A 71 6.47 2.99 -14.95
C LEU A 71 5.39 2.61 -15.98
N PHE A 72 5.73 2.58 -17.27
CA PHE A 72 4.75 2.32 -18.33
C PHE A 72 3.96 1.02 -18.08
N SER A 73 4.66 -0.09 -17.83
CA SER A 73 4.01 -1.37 -17.56
C SER A 73 3.16 -1.35 -16.29
N ALA A 74 3.60 -0.66 -15.24
CA ALA A 74 2.83 -0.52 -14.02
C ALA A 74 1.52 0.24 -14.26
N PHE A 75 1.57 1.35 -14.99
CA PHE A 75 0.38 2.13 -15.35
C PHE A 75 -0.58 1.37 -16.27
N MET A 76 -0.07 0.53 -17.18
CA MET A 76 -0.92 -0.34 -18.01
C MET A 76 -1.73 -1.35 -17.18
N HIS A 77 -1.27 -1.72 -15.98
CA HIS A 77 -1.93 -2.70 -15.12
C HIS A 77 -2.72 -2.08 -13.98
N PHE A 78 -2.47 -0.83 -13.65
CA PHE A 78 -3.13 -0.13 -12.55
C PHE A 78 -3.13 1.39 -12.82
N MET A 79 -4.27 1.87 -13.28
CA MET A 79 -4.51 3.27 -13.64
C MET A 79 -5.04 4.07 -12.43
N PRO A 80 -5.03 5.41 -12.49
CA PRO A 80 -5.67 6.25 -11.47
C PRO A 80 -7.13 5.88 -11.20
N ASN A 81 -7.89 5.53 -12.23
CA ASN A 81 -9.29 5.10 -12.08
C ASN A 81 -9.43 3.83 -11.26
N ASP A 82 -8.51 2.86 -11.40
CA ASP A 82 -8.53 1.63 -10.60
C ASP A 82 -8.34 1.93 -9.11
N LEU A 83 -7.48 2.92 -8.80
CA LEU A 83 -7.29 3.39 -7.43
C LEU A 83 -8.52 4.13 -6.90
N MET A 84 -9.13 4.99 -7.73
CA MET A 84 -10.35 5.70 -7.35
C MET A 84 -11.47 4.70 -7.04
N GLU A 85 -11.73 3.76 -7.93
CA GLU A 85 -12.72 2.70 -7.75
C GLU A 85 -12.45 1.88 -6.48
N LEU A 86 -11.19 1.53 -6.20
CA LEU A 86 -10.84 0.80 -4.99
C LEU A 86 -11.23 1.61 -3.74
N VAL A 87 -10.91 2.89 -3.68
CA VAL A 87 -11.18 3.75 -2.52
C VAL A 87 -12.69 3.98 -2.35
N GLU A 88 -13.42 4.19 -3.45
CA GLU A 88 -14.87 4.38 -3.45
C GLU A 88 -15.61 3.10 -3.06
N ASN A 89 -15.16 1.93 -3.52
CA ASN A 89 -15.71 0.63 -3.11
C ASN A 89 -15.53 0.33 -1.62
N GLU A 90 -14.53 0.95 -0.97
CA GLU A 90 -14.37 0.89 0.49
C GLU A 90 -15.16 2.00 1.23
N GLY A 91 -16.09 2.66 0.54
CA GLY A 91 -17.03 3.61 1.12
C GLY A 91 -16.52 5.05 1.27
N VAL A 92 -15.46 5.42 0.56
CA VAL A 92 -14.90 6.78 0.62
C VAL A 92 -15.13 7.49 -0.71
N PRO A 93 -16.18 8.33 -0.85
CA PRO A 93 -16.45 9.06 -2.08
C PRO A 93 -15.34 10.06 -2.38
N LEU A 94 -15.00 10.17 -3.66
CA LEU A 94 -13.93 11.02 -4.15
C LEU A 94 -14.48 12.21 -4.96
N LYS A 95 -13.73 13.30 -5.02
CA LYS A 95 -13.97 14.48 -5.85
C LYS A 95 -12.72 14.85 -6.63
N ILE A 96 -12.93 15.40 -7.84
CA ILE A 96 -11.86 15.93 -8.69
C ILE A 96 -11.82 17.43 -8.51
N GLU A 97 -10.64 17.97 -8.24
CA GLU A 97 -10.39 19.40 -8.10
C GLU A 97 -9.51 19.93 -9.24
N ARG A 98 -9.29 21.24 -9.26
CA ARG A 98 -8.44 21.91 -10.25
C ARG A 98 -7.09 21.19 -10.41
N GLY A 99 -6.67 21.00 -11.65
CA GLY A 99 -5.44 20.30 -12.01
C GLY A 99 -5.58 18.78 -11.92
N ASN A 100 -6.80 18.25 -12.10
CA ASN A 100 -7.10 16.83 -12.08
C ASN A 100 -6.70 16.12 -10.77
N ARG A 101 -6.57 16.85 -9.68
CA ARG A 101 -6.24 16.27 -8.37
C ARG A 101 -7.47 15.61 -7.77
N VAL A 102 -7.28 14.44 -7.20
CA VAL A 102 -8.37 13.65 -6.60
C VAL A 102 -8.25 13.67 -5.08
N PHE A 103 -9.32 14.04 -4.40
CA PHE A 103 -9.42 14.12 -2.95
C PHE A 103 -10.66 13.39 -2.44
N PRO A 104 -10.68 12.91 -1.18
CA PRO A 104 -11.92 12.46 -0.56
C PRO A 104 -12.88 13.64 -0.42
N VAL A 105 -14.19 13.40 -0.59
CA VAL A 105 -15.23 14.43 -0.43
C VAL A 105 -15.20 15.02 0.98
N SER A 106 -14.87 14.20 1.97
CA SER A 106 -14.75 14.62 3.39
C SER A 106 -13.58 15.56 3.67
N ASP A 107 -12.61 15.67 2.76
CA ASP A 107 -11.33 16.36 2.96
C ASP A 107 -10.49 15.80 4.14
N HIS A 108 -10.74 14.55 4.54
CA HIS A 108 -10.01 13.90 5.62
C HIS A 108 -9.15 12.74 5.10
N ALA A 109 -7.83 12.86 5.19
CA ALA A 109 -6.88 11.81 4.83
C ALA A 109 -7.09 10.51 5.63
N SER A 110 -7.67 10.60 6.83
CA SER A 110 -8.02 9.44 7.66
C SER A 110 -8.98 8.48 6.98
N ASP A 111 -9.90 8.98 6.15
CA ASP A 111 -10.87 8.13 5.48
C ASP A 111 -10.22 7.30 4.37
N VAL A 112 -9.31 7.91 3.60
CA VAL A 112 -8.48 7.18 2.63
C VAL A 112 -7.60 6.14 3.33
N SER A 113 -7.02 6.47 4.48
CA SER A 113 -6.25 5.51 5.28
C SER A 113 -7.11 4.33 5.73
N LYS A 114 -8.36 4.57 6.17
CA LYS A 114 -9.33 3.52 6.52
C LYS A 114 -9.68 2.64 5.32
N ALA A 115 -9.89 3.24 4.13
CA ALA A 115 -10.15 2.47 2.91
C ALA A 115 -9.02 1.46 2.63
N PHE A 116 -7.76 1.88 2.71
CA PHE A 116 -6.62 0.97 2.56
C PHE A 116 -6.58 -0.13 3.63
N LEU A 117 -6.96 0.17 4.87
CA LEU A 117 -7.01 -0.82 5.94
C LEU A 117 -8.16 -1.82 5.74
N ASN A 118 -9.33 -1.36 5.31
CA ASN A 118 -10.46 -2.22 4.98
C ASN A 118 -10.12 -3.19 3.83
N ALA A 119 -9.35 -2.73 2.85
CA ALA A 119 -8.88 -3.55 1.75
C ALA A 119 -8.01 -4.75 2.19
N LEU A 120 -7.46 -4.74 3.41
CA LEU A 120 -6.76 -5.90 3.99
C LEU A 120 -7.69 -7.07 4.31
N ARG A 121 -9.01 -6.84 4.41
CA ARG A 121 -10.01 -7.89 4.66
C ARG A 121 -9.69 -8.77 5.88
N GLY A 122 -9.31 -8.14 6.98
CA GLY A 122 -8.98 -8.84 8.24
C GLY A 122 -7.62 -9.55 8.26
N GLN A 123 -6.74 -9.32 7.29
CA GLN A 123 -5.36 -9.80 7.35
C GLN A 123 -4.57 -9.09 8.45
N ALA A 124 -3.53 -9.76 8.94
CA ALA A 124 -2.77 -9.27 10.08
C ALA A 124 -1.92 -8.04 9.72
N LEU A 125 -2.06 -6.98 10.51
CA LEU A 125 -1.20 -5.81 10.52
C LEU A 125 -0.53 -5.70 11.90
N LYS A 126 0.81 -5.73 11.92
CA LYS A 126 1.59 -5.56 13.13
C LYS A 126 2.31 -4.22 13.08
N LEU A 127 1.97 -3.35 14.00
CA LEU A 127 2.61 -2.04 14.22
C LEU A 127 3.81 -2.17 15.15
N GLN A 128 4.67 -1.15 15.17
CA GLN A 128 5.89 -1.13 15.99
C GLN A 128 6.75 -2.38 15.76
N ALA A 129 6.77 -2.87 14.51
CA ALA A 129 7.50 -4.04 14.08
C ALA A 129 8.46 -3.66 12.96
N GLU A 130 9.71 -3.46 13.31
CA GLU A 130 10.78 -3.09 12.38
C GLU A 130 11.41 -4.33 11.77
N VAL A 131 11.36 -4.45 10.45
CA VAL A 131 12.10 -5.50 9.74
C VAL A 131 13.55 -5.07 9.59
N LEU A 132 14.46 -5.87 10.12
CA LEU A 132 15.89 -5.63 10.10
C LEU A 132 16.58 -6.29 8.92
N GLU A 133 16.09 -7.47 8.52
CA GLU A 133 16.73 -8.30 7.51
C GLU A 133 15.72 -9.21 6.81
N ILE A 134 15.96 -9.48 5.53
CA ILE A 134 15.28 -10.53 4.78
C ILE A 134 16.12 -11.81 4.88
N LEU A 135 15.53 -12.87 5.44
CA LEU A 135 16.19 -14.16 5.61
C LEU A 135 16.05 -15.01 4.35
N THR A 136 17.14 -15.65 3.96
CA THR A 136 17.17 -16.52 2.78
C THR A 136 17.78 -17.89 3.14
N GLU A 137 17.21 -18.94 2.59
CA GLU A 137 17.75 -20.31 2.66
C GLU A 137 17.83 -20.87 1.22
N ASN A 138 18.99 -21.39 0.82
CA ASN A 138 19.22 -21.96 -0.51
C ASN A 138 18.80 -21.01 -1.66
N GLY A 139 19.12 -19.71 -1.54
CA GLY A 139 18.80 -18.68 -2.55
C GLY A 139 17.32 -18.29 -2.63
N ARG A 140 16.48 -18.73 -1.69
CA ARG A 140 15.06 -18.37 -1.61
C ARG A 140 14.75 -17.65 -0.31
N VAL A 141 13.80 -16.70 -0.36
CA VAL A 141 13.31 -16.01 0.83
C VAL A 141 12.62 -17.01 1.75
N SER A 142 13.11 -17.12 3.00
CA SER A 142 12.56 -18.01 4.03
C SER A 142 11.76 -17.24 5.10
N GLY A 143 12.02 -15.95 5.27
CA GLY A 143 11.34 -15.11 6.25
C GLY A 143 11.99 -13.75 6.42
N VAL A 144 11.73 -13.12 7.56
CA VAL A 144 12.33 -11.84 7.96
C VAL A 144 12.80 -11.90 9.41
N ARG A 145 13.85 -11.14 9.75
CA ARG A 145 14.20 -10.80 11.13
C ARG A 145 13.49 -9.51 11.49
N VAL A 146 12.74 -9.54 12.60
CA VAL A 146 11.94 -8.41 13.07
C VAL A 146 12.32 -8.04 14.49
N ARG A 147 12.30 -6.76 14.81
CA ARG A 147 12.37 -6.19 16.15
C ARG A 147 11.03 -5.56 16.49
N ASP A 148 10.47 -5.93 17.65
CA ASP A 148 9.26 -5.36 18.24
C ASP A 148 9.31 -5.38 19.77
N ALA A 149 8.20 -5.14 20.44
CA ALA A 149 8.11 -5.14 21.91
C ALA A 149 8.54 -6.48 22.57
N LEU A 150 8.54 -7.58 21.81
CA LEU A 150 8.99 -8.90 22.28
C LEU A 150 10.48 -9.16 22.01
N GLY A 151 11.22 -8.16 21.50
CA GLY A 151 12.61 -8.28 21.11
C GLY A 151 12.80 -8.68 19.65
N GLU A 152 14.01 -9.16 19.33
CA GLU A 152 14.37 -9.60 17.97
C GLU A 152 14.07 -11.08 17.78
N ARG A 153 13.42 -11.40 16.65
CA ARG A 153 13.14 -12.80 16.27
C ARG A 153 12.95 -12.97 14.77
N ALA A 154 13.07 -14.19 14.31
CA ALA A 154 12.73 -14.58 12.94
C ALA A 154 11.23 -14.86 12.79
N LEU A 155 10.63 -14.36 11.73
CA LEU A 155 9.26 -14.68 11.29
C LEU A 155 9.34 -15.40 9.94
N PRO A 156 8.96 -16.69 9.86
CA PRO A 156 9.01 -17.44 8.62
C PRO A 156 7.85 -17.06 7.69
N CYS A 157 8.11 -16.98 6.38
CA CYS A 157 7.09 -16.89 5.34
C CYS A 157 6.74 -18.25 4.72
N VAL A 158 7.57 -19.28 4.96
CA VAL A 158 7.33 -20.67 4.53
C VAL A 158 7.06 -21.52 5.77
N LYS A 159 6.07 -22.43 5.73
CA LYS A 159 5.98 -23.49 6.73
C LYS A 159 7.14 -24.46 6.50
N LYS A 160 7.93 -24.73 7.54
CA LYS A 160 8.81 -25.91 7.56
C LYS A 160 7.96 -27.16 7.51
#